data_c4a261800ef39e9f550d1dbc48a11d1a
#
_entry.id   c4a261800ef39e9f550d1dbc48a11d1a
#
_cell.length_a   1.000
_cell.length_b   1.000
_cell.length_c   1.000
_cell.angle_alpha   90.00
_cell.angle_beta   90.00
_cell.angle_gamma   90.00
#
_symmetry.space_group_name_H-M   'P 1'
#
loop_
_entity.id
_entity.type
_entity.pdbx_description
1 polymer ?
#
loop_
_entity_poly.entity_id
_entity_poly.type
_entity_poly.pdbx_seq_one_letter_code
_entity_poly.pdbx_strand_id
1 'polypeptide(L)'
;MINTPPIRVPKNAIMIETWKALGAEPIPMAWPETFTALQQKVVDGQDNPHITNFSMKFYEVQDYTSEVHYLFSLQPLVFGEKFFQSLSAEDQAMFTRAGIEAQQYNLLFSVTKSEEARQNMIKKGVEYFEVEDEDQWAKTAVDAVWPKFYDSVGGKAEVDNVVKALGQ
;
A
#
# COMPACT_ATOMS: atom_id res chain seq x y z
N MET A 1 -23.24 18.16 8.93
CA MET A 1 -21.81 17.90 9.08
C MET A 1 -21.52 16.68 8.23
N ILE A 2 -20.61 16.79 7.27
CA ILE A 2 -20.13 15.64 6.51
C ILE A 2 -19.38 14.79 7.53
N ASN A 3 -19.85 13.57 7.79
CA ASN A 3 -19.21 12.66 8.72
C ASN A 3 -17.90 12.19 8.08
N THR A 4 -16.78 12.65 8.59
CA THR A 4 -15.45 12.25 8.10
C THR A 4 -15.17 10.84 8.62
N PRO A 5 -15.06 9.82 7.76
CA PRO A 5 -14.92 8.45 8.24
C PRO A 5 -13.55 8.24 8.90
N PRO A 6 -13.49 7.67 10.10
CA PRO A 6 -12.25 7.27 10.74
C PRO A 6 -11.66 6.04 10.02
N ILE A 7 -10.47 6.23 9.41
CA ILE A 7 -9.75 5.18 8.67
C ILE A 7 -8.47 4.82 9.41
N ARG A 8 -8.29 3.53 9.69
CA ARG A 8 -7.03 3.04 10.24
C ARG A 8 -5.91 3.21 9.22
N VAL A 9 -4.82 3.79 9.63
CA VAL A 9 -3.57 3.87 8.86
C VAL A 9 -2.39 3.38 9.71
N PRO A 10 -1.28 2.91 9.10
CA PRO A 10 -0.05 2.69 9.84
C PRO A 10 0.52 4.03 10.35
N LYS A 11 1.47 3.98 11.29
CA LYS A 11 2.17 5.17 11.80
C LYS A 11 3.16 5.70 10.73
N ASN A 12 2.61 6.15 9.62
CA ASN A 12 3.35 6.71 8.47
C ASN A 12 2.83 8.10 8.17
N ALA A 13 3.71 9.11 8.24
CA ALA A 13 3.31 10.51 8.10
C ALA A 13 2.74 10.83 6.71
N ILE A 14 3.27 10.24 5.65
CA ILE A 14 2.80 10.46 4.27
C ILE A 14 1.36 9.90 4.13
N MET A 15 1.11 8.68 4.58
CA MET A 15 -0.21 8.06 4.51
C MET A 15 -1.24 8.84 5.34
N ILE A 16 -0.86 9.29 6.54
CA ILE A 16 -1.71 10.12 7.40
C ILE A 16 -2.11 11.41 6.68
N GLU A 17 -1.14 12.13 6.10
CA GLU A 17 -1.42 13.38 5.40
C GLU A 17 -2.20 13.16 4.09
N THR A 18 -1.98 12.03 3.40
CA THR A 18 -2.75 11.69 2.20
C THR A 18 -4.23 11.48 2.54
N TRP A 19 -4.55 10.65 3.52
CA TRP A 19 -5.94 10.40 3.90
C TRP A 19 -6.63 11.64 4.46
N LYS A 20 -5.90 12.52 5.19
CA LYS A 20 -6.43 13.82 5.59
C LYS A 20 -6.77 14.71 4.39
N ALA A 21 -5.88 14.79 3.41
CA ALA A 21 -6.10 15.60 2.21
C ALA A 21 -7.30 15.09 1.38
N LEU A 22 -7.55 13.79 1.42
CA LEU A 22 -8.70 13.13 0.78
C LEU A 22 -9.99 13.23 1.62
N GLY A 23 -9.97 13.88 2.77
CA GLY A 23 -11.15 14.16 3.58
C GLY A 23 -11.52 13.05 4.58
N ALA A 24 -10.63 12.10 4.85
CA ALA A 24 -10.82 11.11 5.90
C ALA A 24 -10.21 11.57 7.23
N GLU A 25 -10.57 10.89 8.32
CA GLU A 25 -9.92 11.01 9.63
C GLU A 25 -8.97 9.82 9.84
N PRO A 26 -7.66 9.95 9.52
CA PRO A 26 -6.72 8.84 9.69
C PRO A 26 -6.40 8.61 11.15
N ILE A 27 -6.60 7.37 11.60
CA ILE A 27 -6.30 6.91 12.96
C ILE A 27 -5.03 6.03 12.91
N PRO A 28 -3.86 6.55 13.32
CA PRO A 28 -2.62 5.77 13.36
C PRO A 28 -2.70 4.64 14.38
N MET A 29 -2.60 3.40 13.90
CA MET A 29 -2.78 2.23 14.76
C MET A 29 -1.83 1.11 14.37
N ALA A 30 -1.35 0.33 15.36
CA ALA A 30 -0.51 -0.83 15.10
C ALA A 30 -1.29 -1.93 14.35
N TRP A 31 -0.58 -2.69 13.51
CA TRP A 31 -1.19 -3.70 12.66
C TRP A 31 -2.02 -4.75 13.42
N PRO A 32 -1.53 -5.34 14.53
CA PRO A 32 -2.28 -6.36 15.26
C PRO A 32 -3.63 -5.89 15.83
N GLU A 33 -3.81 -4.57 15.99
CA GLU A 33 -5.03 -3.98 16.56
C GLU A 33 -6.12 -3.78 15.51
N THR A 34 -5.78 -3.82 14.21
CA THR A 34 -6.65 -3.38 13.11
C THR A 34 -7.96 -4.18 13.03
N PHE A 35 -7.89 -5.52 13.06
CA PHE A 35 -9.09 -6.36 12.96
C PHE A 35 -10.08 -6.09 14.10
N THR A 36 -9.59 -6.04 15.34
CA THR A 36 -10.41 -5.77 16.50
C THR A 36 -11.01 -4.36 16.46
N ALA A 37 -10.25 -3.37 16.01
CA ALA A 37 -10.74 -1.99 15.90
C ALA A 37 -11.88 -1.88 14.89
N LEU A 38 -11.79 -2.56 13.73
CA LEU A 38 -12.87 -2.66 12.75
C LEU A 38 -14.08 -3.38 13.32
N GLN A 39 -13.87 -4.52 13.97
CA GLN A 39 -14.95 -5.30 14.59
C GLN A 39 -15.70 -4.52 15.66
N GLN A 40 -14.99 -3.72 16.46
CA GLN A 40 -15.56 -2.87 17.51
C GLN A 40 -16.05 -1.51 17.00
N LYS A 41 -15.89 -1.23 15.68
CA LYS A 41 -16.25 0.05 15.05
C LYS A 41 -15.55 1.26 15.69
N VAL A 42 -14.30 1.07 16.15
CA VAL A 42 -13.40 2.15 16.56
C VAL A 42 -12.90 2.91 15.32
N VAL A 43 -12.76 2.20 14.22
CA VAL A 43 -12.52 2.75 12.88
C VAL A 43 -13.54 2.17 11.91
N ASP A 44 -13.92 2.95 10.89
CA ASP A 44 -14.89 2.53 9.87
C ASP A 44 -14.23 1.81 8.70
N GLY A 45 -12.91 2.05 8.48
CA GLY A 45 -12.20 1.50 7.36
C GLY A 45 -10.70 1.33 7.61
N GLN A 46 -10.05 0.72 6.63
CA GLN A 46 -8.60 0.55 6.54
C GLN A 46 -8.20 0.43 5.06
N ASP A 47 -6.93 0.57 4.74
CA ASP A 47 -6.40 0.42 3.39
C ASP A 47 -5.36 -0.69 3.34
N ASN A 48 -5.57 -1.65 2.46
CA ASN A 48 -4.60 -2.74 2.19
C ASN A 48 -4.89 -3.42 0.84
N PRO A 49 -3.89 -4.09 0.26
CA PRO A 49 -4.09 -4.90 -0.93
C PRO A 49 -5.08 -6.05 -0.71
N HIS A 50 -5.75 -6.51 -1.76
CA HIS A 50 -6.73 -7.60 -1.70
C HIS A 50 -6.20 -8.87 -1.05
N ILE A 51 -4.93 -9.25 -1.34
CA ILE A 51 -4.28 -10.41 -0.73
C ILE A 51 -4.27 -10.28 0.80
N THR A 52 -3.92 -9.10 1.31
CA THR A 52 -3.90 -8.83 2.75
C THR A 52 -5.30 -8.86 3.32
N ASN A 53 -6.26 -8.18 2.67
CA ASN A 53 -7.65 -8.14 3.12
C ASN A 53 -8.25 -9.55 3.23
N PHE A 54 -8.00 -10.40 2.23
CA PHE A 54 -8.49 -11.78 2.24
C PHE A 54 -7.78 -12.63 3.29
N SER A 55 -6.44 -12.59 3.39
CA SER A 55 -5.67 -13.42 4.32
C SER A 55 -5.94 -13.08 5.79
N MET A 56 -6.21 -11.80 6.08
CA MET A 56 -6.58 -11.29 7.41
C MET A 56 -8.07 -11.38 7.70
N LYS A 57 -8.85 -11.91 6.75
CA LYS A 57 -10.31 -12.10 6.85
C LYS A 57 -11.09 -10.81 7.13
N PHE A 58 -10.63 -9.67 6.61
CA PHE A 58 -11.35 -8.41 6.81
C PHE A 58 -12.76 -8.42 6.23
N TYR A 59 -13.07 -9.33 5.30
CA TYR A 59 -14.43 -9.59 4.82
C TYR A 59 -15.40 -10.07 5.92
N GLU A 60 -14.93 -10.45 7.11
CA GLU A 60 -15.78 -10.80 8.24
C GLU A 60 -16.26 -9.56 9.04
N VAL A 61 -15.63 -8.40 8.81
CA VAL A 61 -15.87 -7.15 9.55
C VAL A 61 -16.05 -5.93 8.64
N GLN A 62 -15.94 -6.10 7.32
CA GLN A 62 -16.12 -5.05 6.32
C GLN A 62 -16.93 -5.59 5.13
N ASP A 63 -18.04 -4.93 4.82
CA ASP A 63 -18.97 -5.34 3.76
C ASP A 63 -18.62 -4.70 2.41
N TYR A 64 -17.80 -3.63 2.41
CA TYR A 64 -17.53 -2.79 1.23
C TYR A 64 -16.05 -2.60 1.00
N THR A 65 -15.66 -2.52 -0.27
CA THR A 65 -14.30 -2.17 -0.70
C THR A 65 -14.38 -1.16 -1.85
N SER A 66 -13.64 -0.04 -1.73
CA SER A 66 -13.40 0.88 -2.83
C SER A 66 -12.02 0.63 -3.42
N GLU A 67 -11.94 0.54 -4.75
CA GLU A 67 -10.68 0.38 -5.50
C GLU A 67 -10.00 1.74 -5.58
N VAL A 68 -9.01 1.98 -4.72
CA VAL A 68 -8.23 3.23 -4.69
C VAL A 68 -6.77 2.92 -4.94
N HIS A 69 -6.21 3.38 -6.05
CA HIS A 69 -4.84 3.09 -6.47
C HIS A 69 -3.84 4.16 -6.00
N TYR A 70 -3.94 4.61 -4.75
CA TYR A 70 -3.16 5.74 -4.24
C TYR A 70 -1.72 5.40 -3.83
N LEU A 71 -1.40 4.12 -3.68
CA LEU A 71 -0.09 3.67 -3.21
C LEU A 71 0.40 2.46 -4.01
N PHE A 72 1.58 2.58 -4.61
CA PHE A 72 2.29 1.44 -5.17
C PHE A 72 3.28 0.88 -4.14
N SER A 73 3.03 -0.34 -3.66
CA SER A 73 3.86 -0.98 -2.64
C SER A 73 5.04 -1.73 -3.26
N LEU A 74 6.24 -1.17 -3.12
CA LEU A 74 7.50 -1.84 -3.46
C LEU A 74 8.04 -2.60 -2.24
N GLN A 75 8.35 -3.88 -2.44
CA GLN A 75 8.92 -4.76 -1.42
C GLN A 75 10.34 -5.16 -1.82
N PRO A 76 11.38 -4.36 -1.48
CA PRO A 76 12.76 -4.70 -1.84
C PRO A 76 13.26 -5.92 -1.04
N LEU A 77 13.91 -6.86 -1.73
CA LEU A 77 14.66 -7.91 -1.08
C LEU A 77 16.07 -7.38 -0.79
N VAL A 78 16.40 -7.21 0.48
CA VAL A 78 17.65 -6.57 0.89
C VAL A 78 18.51 -7.50 1.75
N PHE A 79 19.84 -7.36 1.60
CA PHE A 79 20.82 -8.01 2.44
C PHE A 79 21.74 -6.98 3.08
N GLY A 80 22.25 -7.25 4.27
CA GLY A 80 23.28 -6.42 4.87
C GLY A 80 24.56 -6.45 4.04
N GLU A 81 25.08 -5.28 3.65
CA GLU A 81 26.28 -5.17 2.80
C GLU A 81 27.46 -5.99 3.35
N LYS A 82 27.75 -5.88 4.66
CA LYS A 82 28.81 -6.63 5.31
C LYS A 82 28.66 -8.14 5.18
N PHE A 83 27.43 -8.64 5.27
CA PHE A 83 27.12 -10.06 5.06
C PHE A 83 27.38 -10.45 3.61
N PHE A 84 26.82 -9.71 2.66
CA PHE A 84 26.94 -10.00 1.23
C PHE A 84 28.41 -10.00 0.78
N GLN A 85 29.21 -9.04 1.23
CA GLN A 85 30.65 -8.97 0.93
C GLN A 85 31.48 -10.06 1.61
N SER A 86 30.98 -10.72 2.66
CA SER A 86 31.67 -11.85 3.29
C SER A 86 31.48 -13.17 2.54
N LEU A 87 30.59 -13.24 1.56
CA LEU A 87 30.32 -14.41 0.75
C LEU A 87 31.39 -14.57 -0.33
N SER A 88 31.59 -15.83 -0.78
CA SER A 88 32.40 -16.11 -1.97
C SER A 88 31.74 -15.47 -3.22
N ALA A 89 32.53 -15.22 -4.27
CA ALA A 89 32.01 -14.71 -5.54
C ALA A 89 30.92 -15.64 -6.15
N GLU A 90 31.05 -16.93 -5.97
CA GLU A 90 30.07 -17.94 -6.39
C GLU A 90 28.77 -17.79 -5.63
N ASP A 91 28.82 -17.65 -4.30
CA ASP A 91 27.65 -17.47 -3.46
C ASP A 91 26.96 -16.12 -3.76
N GLN A 92 27.71 -15.02 -3.93
CA GLN A 92 27.16 -13.72 -4.34
C GLN A 92 26.39 -13.82 -5.65
N ALA A 93 26.94 -14.53 -6.64
CA ALA A 93 26.27 -14.77 -7.91
C ALA A 93 25.00 -15.63 -7.74
N MET A 94 25.04 -16.62 -6.87
CA MET A 94 23.88 -17.46 -6.54
C MET A 94 22.76 -16.65 -5.87
N PHE A 95 23.08 -15.84 -4.87
CA PHE A 95 22.12 -14.94 -4.19
C PHE A 95 21.48 -13.96 -5.17
N THR A 96 22.29 -13.38 -6.06
CA THR A 96 21.80 -12.44 -7.09
C THR A 96 20.82 -13.12 -8.06
N ARG A 97 21.15 -14.32 -8.57
CA ARG A 97 20.23 -15.08 -9.44
C ARG A 97 18.94 -15.45 -8.72
N ALA A 98 19.04 -15.99 -7.50
CA ALA A 98 17.86 -16.34 -6.70
C ALA A 98 16.95 -15.12 -6.44
N GLY A 99 17.55 -13.94 -6.19
CA GLY A 99 16.82 -12.70 -6.02
C GLY A 99 16.05 -12.29 -7.29
N ILE A 100 16.67 -12.40 -8.46
CA ILE A 100 16.03 -12.10 -9.75
C ILE A 100 14.87 -13.07 -10.03
N GLU A 101 15.11 -14.38 -9.82
CA GLU A 101 14.07 -15.39 -10.00
C GLU A 101 12.89 -15.18 -9.04
N ALA A 102 13.18 -14.88 -7.77
CA ALA A 102 12.17 -14.57 -6.77
C ALA A 102 11.36 -13.33 -7.15
N GLN A 103 11.99 -12.27 -7.66
CA GLN A 103 11.32 -11.06 -8.13
C GLN A 103 10.38 -11.36 -9.29
N GLN A 104 10.82 -12.10 -10.29
CA GLN A 104 10.00 -12.48 -11.46
C GLN A 104 8.79 -13.32 -11.05
N TYR A 105 9.02 -14.32 -10.18
CA TYR A 105 7.94 -15.14 -9.63
C TYR A 105 6.95 -14.31 -8.83
N ASN A 106 7.44 -13.44 -7.94
CA ASN A 106 6.59 -12.63 -7.07
C ASN A 106 5.70 -11.65 -7.84
N LEU A 107 6.19 -11.06 -8.93
CA LEU A 107 5.39 -10.18 -9.77
C LEU A 107 4.14 -10.90 -10.31
N LEU A 108 4.34 -12.05 -10.95
CA LEU A 108 3.24 -12.85 -11.50
C LEU A 108 2.33 -13.40 -10.39
N PHE A 109 2.92 -13.89 -9.30
CA PHE A 109 2.20 -14.38 -8.14
C PHE A 109 1.31 -13.29 -7.54
N SER A 110 1.83 -12.09 -7.32
CA SER A 110 1.10 -10.98 -6.71
C SER A 110 -0.10 -10.56 -7.55
N VAL A 111 0.06 -10.43 -8.87
CA VAL A 111 -1.06 -10.09 -9.78
C VAL A 111 -2.16 -11.17 -9.72
N THR A 112 -1.76 -12.44 -9.91
CA THR A 112 -2.72 -13.56 -9.93
C THR A 112 -3.42 -13.71 -8.58
N LYS A 113 -2.69 -13.67 -7.48
CA LYS A 113 -3.24 -13.84 -6.13
C LYS A 113 -4.07 -12.64 -5.67
N SER A 114 -3.78 -11.44 -6.15
CA SER A 114 -4.60 -10.27 -5.89
C SER A 114 -6.00 -10.44 -6.48
N GLU A 115 -6.10 -10.86 -7.74
CA GLU A 115 -7.40 -11.10 -8.38
C GLU A 115 -8.14 -12.30 -7.75
N GLU A 116 -7.44 -13.40 -7.44
CA GLU A 116 -8.04 -14.53 -6.73
C GLU A 116 -8.62 -14.08 -5.36
N ALA A 117 -7.89 -13.26 -4.61
CA ALA A 117 -8.33 -12.74 -3.32
C ALA A 117 -9.58 -11.86 -3.48
N ARG A 118 -9.57 -10.94 -4.46
CA ARG A 118 -10.71 -10.10 -4.80
C ARG A 118 -11.96 -10.94 -5.10
N GLN A 119 -11.86 -11.90 -5.99
CA GLN A 119 -12.97 -12.79 -6.35
C GLN A 119 -13.49 -13.60 -5.15
N ASN A 120 -12.58 -14.04 -4.27
CA ASN A 120 -12.98 -14.77 -3.07
C ASN A 120 -13.71 -13.88 -2.06
N MET A 121 -13.32 -12.61 -1.91
CA MET A 121 -14.04 -11.66 -1.06
C MET A 121 -15.43 -11.35 -1.62
N ILE A 122 -15.58 -11.18 -2.94
CA ILE A 122 -16.89 -11.03 -3.59
C ILE A 122 -17.79 -12.24 -3.29
N LYS A 123 -17.27 -13.47 -3.40
CA LYS A 123 -18.01 -14.69 -3.04
C LYS A 123 -18.40 -14.76 -1.56
N LYS A 124 -17.73 -14.01 -0.71
CA LYS A 124 -18.05 -13.84 0.72
C LYS A 124 -19.05 -12.71 0.99
N GLY A 125 -19.49 -11.99 -0.04
CA GLY A 125 -20.49 -10.95 0.05
C GLY A 125 -19.95 -9.53 0.09
N VAL A 126 -18.62 -9.33 -0.07
CA VAL A 126 -18.05 -7.98 -0.12
C VAL A 126 -18.44 -7.30 -1.44
N GLU A 127 -19.01 -6.11 -1.35
CA GLU A 127 -19.34 -5.27 -2.50
C GLU A 127 -18.15 -4.38 -2.88
N TYR A 128 -17.89 -4.28 -4.19
CA TYR A 128 -16.77 -3.50 -4.74
C TYR A 128 -17.27 -2.27 -5.49
N PHE A 129 -16.58 -1.15 -5.26
CA PHE A 129 -16.86 0.13 -5.90
C PHE A 129 -15.60 0.69 -6.54
N GLU A 130 -15.73 1.17 -7.77
CA GLU A 130 -14.71 1.96 -8.44
C GLU A 130 -14.77 3.41 -7.96
N VAL A 131 -13.63 4.08 -7.92
CA VAL A 131 -13.56 5.52 -7.63
C VAL A 131 -13.63 6.29 -8.94
N GLU A 132 -14.71 7.02 -9.18
CA GLU A 132 -14.96 7.70 -10.46
C GLU A 132 -14.04 8.91 -10.71
N ASP A 133 -13.54 9.55 -9.66
CA ASP A 133 -12.74 10.79 -9.70
C ASP A 133 -11.30 10.57 -9.19
N GLU A 134 -10.71 9.40 -9.43
CA GLU A 134 -9.38 9.03 -8.92
C GLU A 134 -8.28 10.00 -9.37
N ASP A 135 -8.36 10.55 -10.59
CA ASP A 135 -7.44 11.58 -11.07
C ASP A 135 -7.46 12.84 -10.20
N GLN A 136 -8.65 13.24 -9.71
CA GLN A 136 -8.78 14.36 -8.80
C GLN A 136 -8.20 14.05 -7.42
N TRP A 137 -8.33 12.81 -6.96
CA TRP A 137 -7.70 12.34 -5.73
C TRP A 137 -6.17 12.36 -5.85
N ALA A 138 -5.63 11.85 -6.97
CA ALA A 138 -4.20 11.89 -7.26
C ALA A 138 -3.69 13.34 -7.27
N LYS A 139 -4.38 14.25 -7.97
CA LYS A 139 -4.03 15.66 -7.98
C LYS A 139 -4.04 16.30 -6.59
N THR A 140 -5.04 15.99 -5.78
CA THR A 140 -5.13 16.50 -4.40
C THR A 140 -3.94 16.03 -3.56
N ALA A 141 -3.54 14.76 -3.68
CA ALA A 141 -2.38 14.22 -2.99
C ALA A 141 -1.07 14.88 -3.45
N VAL A 142 -0.89 15.04 -4.76
CA VAL A 142 0.31 15.71 -5.33
C VAL A 142 0.42 17.15 -4.84
N ASP A 143 -0.66 17.92 -4.90
CA ASP A 143 -0.65 19.34 -4.58
C ASP A 143 -0.55 19.61 -3.06
N ALA A 144 -1.24 18.84 -2.23
CA ALA A 144 -1.38 19.10 -0.81
C ALA A 144 -0.39 18.32 0.08
N VAL A 145 0.10 17.17 -0.38
CA VAL A 145 0.90 16.26 0.44
C VAL A 145 2.37 16.24 0.02
N TRP A 146 2.67 16.02 -1.26
CA TRP A 146 4.04 15.84 -1.73
C TRP A 146 5.01 16.97 -1.33
N PRO A 147 4.63 18.27 -1.41
CA PRO A 147 5.53 19.36 -1.02
C PRO A 147 5.99 19.29 0.44
N LYS A 148 5.19 18.69 1.32
CA LYS A 148 5.52 18.55 2.75
C LYS A 148 6.65 17.55 2.99
N PHE A 149 6.91 16.66 2.03
CA PHE A 149 7.83 15.53 2.19
C PHE A 149 9.02 15.55 1.23
N TYR A 150 9.15 16.53 0.35
CA TYR A 150 10.27 16.61 -0.59
C TYR A 150 11.63 16.47 0.08
N ASP A 151 11.85 17.18 1.19
CA ASP A 151 13.14 17.14 1.90
C ASP A 151 13.44 15.74 2.46
N SER A 152 12.42 14.98 2.85
CA SER A 152 12.60 13.64 3.42
C SER A 152 12.88 12.54 2.37
N VAL A 153 12.64 12.84 1.09
CA VAL A 153 12.81 11.90 -0.03
C VAL A 153 13.89 12.34 -1.03
N GLY A 154 14.78 13.22 -0.63
CA GLY A 154 15.90 13.67 -1.45
C GLY A 154 15.65 14.95 -2.27
N GLY A 155 14.49 15.60 -2.06
CA GLY A 155 14.12 16.86 -2.71
C GLY A 155 13.15 16.69 -3.88
N LYS A 156 12.56 17.81 -4.28
CA LYS A 156 11.61 17.83 -5.40
C LYS A 156 12.20 17.28 -6.71
N ALA A 157 13.47 17.56 -6.97
CA ALA A 157 14.14 17.11 -8.20
C ALA A 157 14.17 15.57 -8.32
N GLU A 158 14.37 14.85 -7.22
CA GLU A 158 14.33 13.38 -7.21
C GLU A 158 12.92 12.86 -7.47
N VAL A 159 11.91 13.49 -6.90
CA VAL A 159 10.50 13.14 -7.18
C VAL A 159 10.18 13.37 -8.66
N ASP A 160 10.56 14.53 -9.23
CA ASP A 160 10.35 14.85 -10.64
C ASP A 160 11.05 13.84 -11.57
N ASN A 161 12.27 13.38 -11.20
CA ASN A 161 12.98 12.34 -11.94
C ASN A 161 12.21 11.01 -11.97
N VAL A 162 11.64 10.60 -10.84
CA VAL A 162 10.82 9.38 -10.75
C VAL A 162 9.55 9.51 -11.58
N VAL A 163 8.82 10.61 -11.46
CA VAL A 163 7.58 10.89 -12.22
C VAL A 163 7.87 10.83 -13.72
N LYS A 164 8.93 11.52 -14.18
CA LYS A 164 9.36 11.48 -15.57
C LYS A 164 9.73 10.08 -16.06
N ALA A 165 10.39 9.27 -15.23
CA ALA A 165 10.75 7.90 -15.57
C ALA A 165 9.52 6.99 -15.72
N LEU A 166 8.40 7.31 -15.04
CA LEU A 166 7.11 6.63 -15.14
C LEU A 166 6.28 7.09 -16.35
N GLY A 167 6.77 8.07 -17.14
CA GLY A 167 6.08 8.56 -18.34
C GLY A 167 4.91 9.51 -18.06
N GLN A 168 4.91 10.13 -16.89
CA GLN A 168 3.90 11.10 -16.46
C GLN A 168 4.45 12.54 -16.53
#